data_9a6e11f75af128e4cdce4e77fb14daf6
#
_entry.id   9a6e11f75af128e4cdce4e77fb14daf6
#
_cell.length_a   1.000
_cell.length_b   1.000
_cell.length_c   1.000
_cell.angle_alpha   90.00
_cell.angle_beta   90.00
_cell.angle_gamma   90.00
#
_symmetry.space_group_name_H-M   'P 1'
#
loop_
_entity.id
_entity.type
_entity.pdbx_description
1 polymer ?
#
loop_
_entity_poly.entity_id
_entity_poly.type
_entity_poly.pdbx_seq_one_letter_code
_entity_poly.pdbx_strand_id
1 'polypeptide(L)'
;MSEINSSNFKKEHGDLAPDLVGVTELTSPYFFVPPSGTTAERPEDCEPGTLRFNTDIGSLEVFRGKTIGWESIQRKDSQYLGGGTGSNTGTGTRGLFGMGYAPNTGHSRIDAVTIQTLGDATDFADLTNSTRNFGCASSSTRGLFCHGANANGPSETNIIDFITIANQGIDCQDFGDSTVVSRQQAGVSNGTRAVFGGGYTEPSSPYLKDIMDYVTIAQTGNAVDFGNLSNASRVTASVNSTTRGVFGLAHPGAGNILDFITISTTGNVTDFGDRTVASDYPTATSNSTRGLFAGGDAPGDAANNVINFITIATTGNAIDFGDLLSRRTRFVGATSSSTRALFAGGNSPSQDNVIQFVEFSTTGDAVDSVSYTHLTLPTNREV
;
A
#
# COMPACT_ATOMS: atom_id res chain seq x y z
N MET A 1 48.27 22.94 -1.07
CA MET A 1 47.32 22.18 -0.24
C MET A 1 48.12 21.35 0.73
N SER A 2 47.88 21.48 2.04
CA SER A 2 48.54 20.66 3.06
C SER A 2 47.70 19.43 3.30
N GLU A 3 48.21 18.26 3.06
CA GLU A 3 47.59 16.98 3.33
C GLU A 3 48.12 16.44 4.66
N ILE A 4 47.23 16.07 5.58
CA ILE A 4 47.57 15.40 6.83
C ILE A 4 47.20 13.93 6.67
N ASN A 5 48.21 13.09 6.57
CA ASN A 5 48.07 11.65 6.47
C ASN A 5 48.26 11.04 7.87
N SER A 6 47.19 10.77 8.58
CA SER A 6 47.24 10.17 9.91
C SER A 6 46.19 9.08 10.07
N SER A 7 46.60 7.94 10.60
CA SER A 7 45.67 6.84 10.94
C SER A 7 44.88 7.08 12.24
N ASN A 8 45.27 8.10 13.03
CA ASN A 8 44.60 8.48 14.27
C ASN A 8 44.68 9.97 14.53
N PHE A 9 43.52 10.62 14.71
CA PHE A 9 43.47 12.00 15.23
C PHE A 9 43.20 11.94 16.74
N LYS A 10 44.12 12.41 17.53
CA LYS A 10 43.97 12.58 18.99
C LYS A 10 44.39 14.00 19.37
N LYS A 11 43.71 14.55 20.39
CA LYS A 11 44.14 15.82 20.99
C LYS A 11 45.43 15.59 21.78
N GLU A 12 46.37 16.52 21.69
CA GLU A 12 47.69 16.40 22.29
C GLU A 12 47.65 16.38 23.83
N HIS A 13 46.64 17.03 24.41
CA HIS A 13 46.42 17.04 25.85
C HIS A 13 44.92 17.02 26.16
N GLY A 14 44.50 16.03 26.97
CA GLY A 14 43.15 15.93 27.55
C GLY A 14 42.19 14.98 26.85
N ASP A 15 41.08 14.70 27.52
CA ASP A 15 40.08 13.69 27.16
C ASP A 15 39.06 14.15 26.09
N LEU A 16 39.31 15.33 25.50
CA LEU A 16 38.38 15.88 24.49
C LEU A 16 38.84 15.53 23.08
N ALA A 17 37.90 15.19 22.21
CA ALA A 17 38.11 14.96 20.79
C ALA A 17 38.62 16.23 20.09
N PRO A 18 39.43 16.13 19.01
CA PRO A 18 39.85 17.30 18.25
C PRO A 18 38.66 17.95 17.57
N ASP A 19 38.60 19.29 17.61
CA ASP A 19 37.59 20.05 16.87
C ASP A 19 38.04 20.27 15.43
N LEU A 20 37.16 19.93 14.48
CA LEU A 20 37.31 20.27 13.06
C LEU A 20 36.55 21.56 12.79
N VAL A 21 37.28 22.67 12.61
CA VAL A 21 36.69 23.99 12.36
C VAL A 21 36.60 24.23 10.85
N GLY A 22 35.39 24.53 10.39
CA GLY A 22 35.10 24.79 8.97
C GLY A 22 34.26 23.73 8.32
N VAL A 23 34.23 23.69 6.98
CA VAL A 23 33.53 22.67 6.22
C VAL A 23 34.38 21.43 6.10
N THR A 24 33.90 20.29 6.59
CA THR A 24 34.58 19.00 6.49
C THR A 24 33.77 18.09 5.56
N GLU A 25 34.43 17.61 4.52
CA GLU A 25 33.83 16.65 3.56
C GLU A 25 34.49 15.28 3.78
N LEU A 26 33.63 14.24 3.94
CA LEU A 26 34.05 12.85 4.06
C LEU A 26 33.86 12.19 2.70
N THR A 27 34.93 12.07 1.92
CA THR A 27 34.89 11.62 0.52
C THR A 27 35.04 10.10 0.35
N SER A 28 35.06 9.32 1.44
CA SER A 28 35.17 7.87 1.32
C SER A 28 33.95 7.30 0.56
N PRO A 29 34.18 6.53 -0.50
CA PRO A 29 33.09 5.91 -1.26
C PRO A 29 32.45 4.70 -0.54
N TYR A 30 33.00 4.27 0.60
CA TYR A 30 32.59 3.03 1.24
C TYR A 30 31.65 3.27 2.42
N PHE A 31 32.08 3.90 3.48
CA PHE A 31 31.25 4.12 4.66
C PHE A 31 31.87 5.11 5.66
N PHE A 32 31.00 5.67 6.49
CA PHE A 32 31.34 6.36 7.73
C PHE A 32 30.72 5.58 8.87
N VAL A 33 31.53 5.16 9.86
CA VAL A 33 31.06 4.50 11.08
C VAL A 33 30.95 5.54 12.18
N PRO A 34 29.74 5.91 12.62
CA PRO A 34 29.58 6.84 13.74
C PRO A 34 29.99 6.17 15.05
N PRO A 35 30.31 6.96 16.12
CA PRO A 35 30.45 6.42 17.45
C PRO A 35 29.24 5.56 17.84
N SER A 36 29.47 4.42 18.47
CA SER A 36 28.42 3.47 18.84
C SER A 36 28.47 3.10 20.32
N GLY A 37 27.33 2.72 20.89
CA GLY A 37 27.22 2.28 22.27
C GLY A 37 25.77 2.03 22.66
N THR A 38 25.57 1.50 23.85
CA THR A 38 24.25 1.21 24.45
C THR A 38 23.49 2.48 24.84
N THR A 39 22.22 2.34 25.18
CA THR A 39 21.40 3.44 25.72
C THR A 39 21.98 4.01 27.01
N ALA A 40 22.56 3.14 27.85
CA ALA A 40 23.19 3.56 29.12
C ALA A 40 24.48 4.35 28.93
N GLU A 41 25.14 4.19 27.78
CA GLU A 41 26.39 4.89 27.43
C GLU A 41 26.15 6.21 26.66
N ARG A 42 24.92 6.73 26.67
CA ARG A 42 24.62 8.04 26.06
C ARG A 42 25.37 9.15 26.80
N PRO A 43 26.17 9.96 26.10
CA PRO A 43 26.79 11.12 26.73
C PRO A 43 25.72 12.08 27.28
N GLU A 44 25.89 12.51 28.53
CA GLU A 44 24.99 13.48 29.18
C GLU A 44 25.29 14.93 28.74
N ASP A 45 26.52 15.21 28.38
CA ASP A 45 26.99 16.52 27.98
C ASP A 45 27.56 16.45 26.56
N CYS A 46 26.72 16.79 25.58
CA CYS A 46 27.12 16.93 24.18
C CYS A 46 26.31 18.06 23.51
N GLU A 47 26.85 18.57 22.41
CA GLU A 47 26.19 19.66 21.68
C GLU A 47 25.00 19.13 20.86
N PRO A 48 23.94 19.93 20.70
CA PRO A 48 22.84 19.60 19.79
C PRO A 48 23.36 19.32 18.38
N GLY A 49 22.87 18.23 17.77
CA GLY A 49 23.35 17.74 16.49
C GLY A 49 24.38 16.61 16.58
N THR A 50 24.87 16.29 17.78
CA THR A 50 25.76 15.13 17.98
C THR A 50 25.08 13.85 17.52
N LEU A 51 25.78 13.03 16.72
CA LEU A 51 25.30 11.77 16.18
C LEU A 51 26.03 10.58 16.79
N ARG A 52 25.28 9.49 17.09
CA ARG A 52 25.83 8.19 17.46
C ARG A 52 24.92 7.06 17.02
N PHE A 53 25.45 5.84 16.94
CA PHE A 53 24.65 4.63 16.73
C PHE A 53 24.35 3.95 18.06
N ASN A 54 23.09 3.74 18.38
CA ASN A 54 22.67 3.03 19.59
C ASN A 54 22.50 1.55 19.28
N THR A 55 23.28 0.71 19.98
CA THR A 55 23.33 -0.73 19.73
C THR A 55 22.13 -1.48 20.33
N ASP A 56 21.49 -0.95 21.38
CA ASP A 56 20.31 -1.58 22.00
C ASP A 56 19.08 -1.48 21.11
N ILE A 57 18.95 -0.36 20.41
CA ILE A 57 17.79 -0.11 19.54
C ILE A 57 18.12 -0.25 18.05
N GLY A 58 19.39 -0.52 17.69
CA GLY A 58 19.85 -0.70 16.31
C GLY A 58 19.62 0.53 15.41
N SER A 59 19.71 1.75 15.97
CA SER A 59 19.37 2.99 15.27
C SER A 59 20.41 4.08 15.47
N LEU A 60 20.56 4.94 14.45
CA LEU A 60 21.29 6.20 14.58
C LEU A 60 20.49 7.14 15.48
N GLU A 61 21.17 7.85 16.37
CA GLU A 61 20.55 8.84 17.26
C GLU A 61 21.19 10.21 17.09
N VAL A 62 20.40 11.26 17.28
CA VAL A 62 20.83 12.66 17.33
C VAL A 62 20.48 13.26 18.68
N PHE A 63 21.42 13.99 19.28
CA PHE A 63 21.14 14.77 20.47
C PHE A 63 20.48 16.10 20.09
N ARG A 64 19.27 16.33 20.58
CA ARG A 64 18.44 17.52 20.28
C ARG A 64 18.56 18.62 21.35
N GLY A 65 19.52 18.49 22.25
CA GLY A 65 19.68 19.40 23.39
C GLY A 65 19.06 18.87 24.66
N LYS A 66 19.39 19.52 25.79
CA LYS A 66 19.05 19.05 27.16
C LYS A 66 17.54 18.97 27.42
N THR A 67 16.72 19.69 26.68
CA THR A 67 15.25 19.68 26.84
C THR A 67 14.61 18.45 26.21
N ILE A 68 15.12 18.00 25.06
CA ILE A 68 14.56 16.87 24.27
C ILE A 68 15.37 15.59 24.52
N GLY A 69 16.68 15.71 24.71
CA GLY A 69 17.60 14.59 24.85
C GLY A 69 17.96 13.93 23.54
N TRP A 70 18.25 12.62 23.61
CA TRP A 70 18.58 11.77 22.46
C TRP A 70 17.31 11.29 21.76
N GLU A 71 17.23 11.54 20.47
CA GLU A 71 16.15 11.10 19.58
C GLU A 71 16.69 10.16 18.51
N SER A 72 16.03 9.00 18.35
CA SER A 72 16.37 8.09 17.25
C SER A 72 16.06 8.75 15.93
N ILE A 73 17.03 8.76 15.02
CA ILE A 73 16.79 9.08 13.61
C ILE A 73 16.09 7.87 13.01
N GLN A 74 14.80 7.81 13.22
CA GLN A 74 13.98 6.82 12.54
C GLN A 74 13.92 7.23 11.08
N ARG A 75 14.30 6.30 10.20
CA ARG A 75 14.12 6.44 8.77
C ARG A 75 12.63 6.38 8.46
N LYS A 76 11.97 7.52 8.61
CA LYS A 76 10.53 7.62 8.40
C LYS A 76 10.12 7.43 6.94
N ASP A 77 11.05 7.58 6.01
CA ASP A 77 10.70 7.88 4.62
C ASP A 77 11.18 6.87 3.57
N SER A 78 12.03 5.93 3.91
CA SER A 78 12.52 4.97 2.90
C SER A 78 11.83 3.60 2.95
N GLN A 79 10.97 3.39 3.92
CA GLN A 79 10.22 2.14 4.01
C GLN A 79 8.98 2.12 3.11
N TYR A 80 8.67 3.23 2.43
CA TYR A 80 7.32 3.39 1.89
C TYR A 80 7.31 4.00 0.49
N LEU A 81 8.08 3.40 -0.38
CA LEU A 81 8.04 3.69 -1.82
C LEU A 81 6.97 2.81 -2.47
N GLY A 82 5.74 3.12 -2.24
CA GLY A 82 4.65 2.46 -2.93
C GLY A 82 3.47 2.19 -2.01
N GLY A 83 2.32 2.35 -2.53
CA GLY A 83 1.06 1.94 -1.98
C GLY A 83 0.39 1.02 -2.98
N GLY A 84 -0.26 0.00 -2.49
CA GLY A 84 -1.17 -0.83 -3.27
C GLY A 84 -2.56 -0.72 -2.69
N THR A 85 -3.55 -1.12 -3.46
CA THR A 85 -4.94 -1.14 -3.02
C THR A 85 -5.06 -1.98 -1.75
N GLY A 86 -5.51 -1.39 -0.66
CA GLY A 86 -5.76 -2.08 0.60
C GLY A 86 -4.55 -2.44 1.47
N SER A 87 -3.32 -2.20 1.02
CA SER A 87 -2.12 -2.66 1.74
C SER A 87 -1.21 -1.53 2.21
N ASN A 88 -1.64 -0.30 2.10
CA ASN A 88 -0.79 0.85 2.35
C ASN A 88 -0.72 1.19 3.83
N THR A 89 0.48 1.17 4.40
CA THR A 89 0.74 1.76 5.72
C THR A 89 0.77 3.29 5.69
N GLY A 90 0.45 3.89 4.55
CA GLY A 90 0.18 5.30 4.40
C GLY A 90 1.40 6.21 4.25
N THR A 91 2.55 5.70 3.88
CA THR A 91 3.78 6.51 3.83
C THR A 91 4.48 6.52 2.48
N GLY A 92 3.96 5.76 1.49
CA GLY A 92 4.48 5.72 0.13
C GLY A 92 4.24 7.02 -0.65
N THR A 93 5.12 7.30 -1.60
CA THR A 93 4.98 8.42 -2.54
C THR A 93 4.53 7.97 -3.92
N ARG A 94 4.69 6.67 -4.24
CA ARG A 94 4.34 6.09 -5.53
C ARG A 94 3.15 5.15 -5.37
N GLY A 95 2.11 5.37 -6.15
CA GLY A 95 0.99 4.45 -6.32
C GLY A 95 1.16 3.63 -7.58
N LEU A 96 0.94 2.32 -7.50
CA LEU A 96 0.92 1.42 -8.65
C LEU A 96 -0.50 0.93 -8.89
N PHE A 97 -0.94 1.01 -10.13
CA PHE A 97 -2.24 0.53 -10.59
C PHE A 97 -2.03 -0.55 -11.65
N GLY A 98 -2.42 -1.77 -11.32
CA GLY A 98 -2.50 -2.82 -12.33
C GLY A 98 -3.71 -2.61 -13.22
N MET A 99 -3.53 -2.75 -14.52
CA MET A 99 -4.60 -2.56 -15.51
C MET A 99 -5.65 -3.67 -15.37
N GLY A 100 -6.88 -3.23 -15.44
CA GLY A 100 -8.04 -4.09 -15.37
C GLY A 100 -8.54 -4.53 -16.76
N TYR A 101 -9.86 -4.65 -16.86
CA TYR A 101 -10.55 -5.06 -18.06
C TYR A 101 -10.68 -3.90 -19.06
N ALA A 102 -10.20 -4.12 -20.29
CA ALA A 102 -10.60 -3.34 -21.45
C ALA A 102 -11.38 -4.25 -22.41
N PRO A 103 -12.43 -3.76 -23.09
CA PRO A 103 -13.21 -4.57 -24.02
C PRO A 103 -12.30 -5.16 -25.10
N ASN A 104 -12.25 -6.49 -25.20
CA ASN A 104 -11.54 -7.28 -26.20
C ASN A 104 -10.00 -7.30 -26.15
N THR A 105 -9.38 -6.72 -25.14
CA THR A 105 -7.91 -6.85 -24.94
C THR A 105 -7.61 -7.01 -23.47
N GLY A 106 -6.94 -8.10 -23.12
CA GLY A 106 -6.31 -8.23 -21.80
C GLY A 106 -5.05 -7.38 -21.76
N HIS A 107 -4.82 -6.69 -20.68
CA HIS A 107 -3.61 -5.93 -20.44
C HIS A 107 -2.87 -6.49 -19.24
N SER A 108 -1.55 -6.58 -19.37
CA SER A 108 -0.63 -6.91 -18.27
C SER A 108 -0.10 -5.66 -17.58
N ARG A 109 -0.34 -4.48 -18.14
CA ARG A 109 0.29 -3.22 -17.79
C ARG A 109 0.05 -2.79 -16.34
N ILE A 110 1.09 -2.25 -15.73
CA ILE A 110 1.07 -1.55 -14.45
C ILE A 110 1.47 -0.10 -14.69
N ASP A 111 0.63 0.83 -14.25
CA ASP A 111 0.93 2.25 -14.31
C ASP A 111 1.28 2.80 -12.92
N ALA A 112 2.12 3.83 -12.88
CA ALA A 112 2.53 4.49 -11.65
C ALA A 112 2.10 5.96 -11.61
N VAL A 113 1.77 6.42 -10.42
CA VAL A 113 1.55 7.85 -10.10
C VAL A 113 2.40 8.27 -8.92
N THR A 114 2.77 9.54 -8.86
CA THR A 114 3.31 10.14 -7.66
C THR A 114 2.16 10.72 -6.84
N ILE A 115 1.86 10.14 -5.68
CA ILE A 115 0.63 10.41 -4.90
C ILE A 115 0.57 11.86 -4.41
N GLN A 116 1.72 12.45 -4.07
CA GLN A 116 1.79 13.79 -3.47
C GLN A 116 1.75 14.92 -4.51
N THR A 117 1.98 14.62 -5.77
CA THR A 117 1.95 15.61 -6.85
C THR A 117 0.78 15.33 -7.79
N LEU A 118 0.25 16.38 -8.39
CA LEU A 118 -0.67 16.23 -9.52
C LEU A 118 0.14 15.78 -10.74
N GLY A 119 -0.42 14.89 -11.53
CA GLY A 119 0.24 14.40 -12.75
C GLY A 119 -0.41 13.13 -13.28
N ASP A 120 -0.28 12.91 -14.58
CA ASP A 120 -0.79 11.73 -15.25
C ASP A 120 -0.03 10.47 -14.81
N ALA A 121 -0.70 9.32 -14.91
CA ALA A 121 -0.05 8.03 -14.71
C ALA A 121 0.95 7.75 -15.83
N THR A 122 2.05 7.11 -15.49
CA THR A 122 3.08 6.70 -16.43
C THR A 122 3.24 5.19 -16.43
N ASP A 123 3.61 4.64 -17.57
CA ASP A 123 3.93 3.22 -17.68
C ASP A 123 5.05 2.83 -16.72
N PHE A 124 4.81 1.76 -15.96
CA PHE A 124 5.77 1.29 -14.97
C PHE A 124 6.37 -0.07 -15.33
N ALA A 125 5.53 -1.06 -15.67
CA ALA A 125 5.94 -2.44 -15.97
C ALA A 125 4.71 -3.28 -16.37
N ASP A 126 4.93 -4.58 -16.61
CA ASP A 126 3.88 -5.55 -16.91
C ASP A 126 3.77 -6.66 -15.85
N LEU A 127 2.55 -7.17 -15.63
CA LEU A 127 2.28 -8.44 -14.94
C LEU A 127 2.77 -9.61 -15.80
N THR A 128 3.03 -10.77 -15.18
CA THR A 128 3.42 -11.98 -15.93
C THR A 128 2.32 -12.46 -16.87
N ASN A 129 1.08 -12.18 -16.57
CA ASN A 129 -0.09 -12.52 -17.38
C ASN A 129 -1.10 -11.37 -17.43
N SER A 130 -1.85 -11.31 -18.52
CA SER A 130 -2.98 -10.39 -18.62
C SER A 130 -4.14 -10.86 -17.74
N THR A 131 -4.25 -10.28 -16.54
CA THR A 131 -5.27 -10.62 -15.55
C THR A 131 -6.10 -9.40 -15.15
N ARG A 132 -7.27 -9.66 -14.59
CA ARG A 132 -8.20 -8.66 -14.06
C ARG A 132 -8.79 -9.11 -12.73
N ASN A 133 -9.29 -8.18 -11.92
CA ASN A 133 -9.96 -8.46 -10.66
C ASN A 133 -9.07 -9.19 -9.65
N PHE A 134 -7.83 -8.78 -9.52
CA PHE A 134 -6.85 -9.32 -8.60
C PHE A 134 -6.85 -8.53 -7.27
N GLY A 135 -6.40 -9.18 -6.20
CA GLY A 135 -6.08 -8.54 -4.92
C GLY A 135 -4.66 -7.99 -4.93
N CYS A 136 -4.44 -6.88 -4.23
CA CYS A 136 -3.12 -6.29 -4.10
C CYS A 136 -2.70 -6.17 -2.65
N ALA A 137 -1.40 -6.35 -2.42
CA ALA A 137 -0.76 -6.08 -1.12
C ALA A 137 0.65 -5.57 -1.35
N SER A 138 1.23 -4.85 -0.40
CA SER A 138 2.59 -4.35 -0.57
C SER A 138 3.37 -4.27 0.73
N SER A 139 4.69 -4.22 0.58
CA SER A 139 5.64 -3.71 1.58
C SER A 139 6.22 -2.39 1.08
N SER A 140 7.24 -1.92 1.78
CA SER A 140 8.03 -0.76 1.35
C SER A 140 8.81 -0.98 0.04
N THR A 141 9.05 -2.23 -0.35
CA THR A 141 9.91 -2.59 -1.48
C THR A 141 9.23 -3.39 -2.56
N ARG A 142 8.19 -4.17 -2.22
CA ARG A 142 7.50 -5.07 -3.13
C ARG A 142 6.01 -4.78 -3.18
N GLY A 143 5.46 -4.75 -4.39
CA GLY A 143 4.04 -4.88 -4.66
C GLY A 143 3.71 -6.32 -5.03
N LEU A 144 2.63 -6.87 -4.50
CA LEU A 144 2.09 -8.17 -4.82
C LEU A 144 0.74 -8.02 -5.52
N PHE A 145 0.52 -8.84 -6.54
CA PHE A 145 -0.73 -8.96 -7.27
C PHE A 145 -1.16 -10.43 -7.19
N CYS A 146 -2.27 -10.68 -6.53
CA CYS A 146 -2.69 -12.04 -6.20
C CYS A 146 -3.96 -12.40 -6.92
N HIS A 147 -3.90 -13.48 -7.67
CA HIS A 147 -5.01 -14.04 -8.43
C HIS A 147 -5.57 -13.12 -9.53
N GLY A 148 -6.71 -13.51 -10.05
CA GLY A 148 -7.47 -12.78 -11.04
C GLY A 148 -8.04 -13.71 -12.10
N ALA A 149 -8.90 -13.16 -12.93
CA ALA A 149 -9.35 -13.86 -14.12
C ALA A 149 -8.41 -13.53 -15.27
N ASN A 150 -8.01 -14.55 -16.03
CA ASN A 150 -7.30 -14.34 -17.28
C ASN A 150 -8.16 -13.46 -18.20
N ALA A 151 -7.61 -12.35 -18.67
CA ALA A 151 -8.36 -11.41 -19.49
C ALA A 151 -8.70 -11.99 -20.88
N ASN A 152 -7.93 -12.96 -21.35
CA ASN A 152 -8.06 -13.60 -22.66
C ASN A 152 -8.73 -15.01 -22.58
N GLY A 153 -9.24 -15.40 -21.39
CA GLY A 153 -9.84 -16.72 -21.18
C GLY A 153 -10.83 -16.75 -20.01
N PRO A 154 -11.58 -17.84 -19.86
CA PRO A 154 -12.57 -17.98 -18.82
C PRO A 154 -12.01 -18.44 -17.47
N SER A 155 -10.71 -18.66 -17.35
CA SER A 155 -10.12 -19.31 -16.19
C SER A 155 -9.55 -18.29 -15.21
N GLU A 156 -9.97 -18.39 -13.97
CA GLU A 156 -9.29 -17.78 -12.83
C GLU A 156 -7.93 -18.45 -12.61
N THR A 157 -7.03 -17.74 -11.94
CA THR A 157 -5.69 -18.22 -11.60
C THR A 157 -5.46 -18.21 -10.08
N ASN A 158 -4.40 -18.86 -9.62
CA ASN A 158 -3.91 -18.79 -8.24
C ASN A 158 -2.52 -18.13 -8.17
N ILE A 159 -2.04 -17.60 -9.28
CA ILE A 159 -0.72 -16.98 -9.38
C ILE A 159 -0.64 -15.74 -8.51
N ILE A 160 0.47 -15.59 -7.81
CA ILE A 160 0.86 -14.36 -7.13
C ILE A 160 2.07 -13.81 -7.87
N ASP A 161 1.91 -12.63 -8.45
CA ASP A 161 3.00 -11.87 -9.05
C ASP A 161 3.58 -10.87 -8.07
N PHE A 162 4.87 -10.56 -8.18
CA PHE A 162 5.47 -9.46 -7.44
C PHE A 162 6.31 -8.53 -8.31
N ILE A 163 6.39 -7.28 -7.87
CA ILE A 163 7.22 -6.25 -8.48
C ILE A 163 8.07 -5.54 -7.44
N THR A 164 9.28 -5.15 -7.81
CA THR A 164 10.11 -4.27 -7.00
C THR A 164 9.73 -2.81 -7.26
N ILE A 165 9.12 -2.14 -6.30
CA ILE A 165 8.50 -0.82 -6.45
C ILE A 165 9.50 0.28 -6.88
N ALA A 166 10.77 0.12 -6.56
CA ALA A 166 11.82 1.06 -6.93
C ALA A 166 12.25 0.95 -8.42
N ASN A 167 11.99 -0.19 -9.07
CA ASN A 167 12.56 -0.54 -10.37
C ASN A 167 11.52 -0.38 -11.49
N GLN A 168 11.39 0.81 -12.05
CA GLN A 168 10.57 1.03 -13.24
C GLN A 168 11.19 0.35 -14.47
N GLY A 169 10.34 -0.24 -15.32
CA GLY A 169 10.75 -0.91 -16.56
C GLY A 169 11.25 -2.34 -16.36
N ILE A 170 11.06 -2.91 -15.17
CA ILE A 170 11.31 -4.33 -14.89
C ILE A 170 9.98 -4.99 -14.56
N ASP A 171 9.56 -5.94 -15.38
CA ASP A 171 8.29 -6.62 -15.25
C ASP A 171 8.18 -7.46 -13.99
N CYS A 172 6.95 -7.76 -13.62
CA CYS A 172 6.64 -8.66 -12.52
C CYS A 172 7.31 -10.03 -12.69
N GLN A 173 7.59 -10.62 -11.57
CA GLN A 173 8.10 -11.98 -11.47
C GLN A 173 7.09 -12.83 -10.71
N ASP A 174 7.10 -14.11 -10.99
CA ASP A 174 6.34 -15.09 -10.23
C ASP A 174 6.80 -15.10 -8.77
N PHE A 175 5.87 -14.96 -7.85
CA PHE A 175 6.10 -15.05 -6.41
C PHE A 175 5.82 -16.46 -5.88
N GLY A 176 4.81 -17.12 -6.42
CA GLY A 176 4.26 -18.41 -6.02
C GLY A 176 2.75 -18.43 -6.19
N ASP A 177 2.11 -19.41 -5.59
CA ASP A 177 0.68 -19.66 -5.74
C ASP A 177 -0.09 -19.47 -4.44
N SER A 178 -1.34 -19.02 -4.55
CA SER A 178 -2.32 -19.10 -3.48
C SER A 178 -2.90 -20.51 -3.36
N THR A 179 -3.54 -20.81 -2.23
CA THR A 179 -4.11 -22.15 -1.97
C THR A 179 -5.34 -22.43 -2.83
N VAL A 180 -6.00 -21.42 -3.36
CA VAL A 180 -7.21 -21.54 -4.17
C VAL A 180 -7.14 -20.69 -5.44
N VAL A 181 -7.76 -21.19 -6.49
CA VAL A 181 -8.01 -20.44 -7.72
C VAL A 181 -9.20 -19.52 -7.50
N SER A 182 -9.05 -18.21 -7.69
CA SER A 182 -10.16 -17.26 -7.58
C SER A 182 -9.86 -15.89 -8.18
N ARG A 183 -10.85 -15.01 -8.18
CA ARG A 183 -10.80 -13.60 -8.54
C ARG A 183 -11.59 -12.76 -7.55
N GLN A 184 -11.49 -11.45 -7.59
CA GLN A 184 -12.25 -10.52 -6.74
C GLN A 184 -11.97 -10.74 -5.25
N GLN A 185 -10.70 -10.79 -4.91
CA GLN A 185 -10.20 -10.76 -3.54
C GLN A 185 -9.64 -9.39 -3.20
N ALA A 186 -9.49 -9.15 -1.92
CA ALA A 186 -8.73 -8.01 -1.43
C ALA A 186 -7.52 -8.47 -0.62
N GLY A 187 -6.48 -7.64 -0.62
CA GLY A 187 -5.26 -7.90 0.13
C GLY A 187 -5.00 -6.84 1.20
N VAL A 188 -4.51 -7.27 2.35
CA VAL A 188 -4.02 -6.42 3.44
C VAL A 188 -2.59 -6.79 3.78
N SER A 189 -1.81 -5.84 4.31
CA SER A 189 -0.46 -6.17 4.76
C SER A 189 0.01 -5.31 5.94
N ASN A 190 1.00 -5.82 6.67
CA ASN A 190 1.74 -5.06 7.68
C ASN A 190 3.18 -4.74 7.24
N GLY A 191 3.44 -4.85 5.93
CA GLY A 191 4.77 -4.67 5.37
C GLY A 191 5.66 -5.92 5.41
N THR A 192 5.37 -6.90 6.26
CA THR A 192 6.08 -8.19 6.34
C THR A 192 5.23 -9.33 5.80
N ARG A 193 3.96 -9.38 6.19
CA ARG A 193 2.98 -10.38 5.78
C ARG A 193 1.89 -9.73 4.95
N ALA A 194 1.53 -10.35 3.85
CA ALA A 194 0.32 -10.04 3.08
C ALA A 194 -0.72 -11.14 3.32
N VAL A 195 -1.98 -10.75 3.49
CA VAL A 195 -3.13 -11.65 3.63
C VAL A 195 -4.13 -11.29 2.56
N PHE A 196 -4.56 -12.28 1.78
CA PHE A 196 -5.56 -12.13 0.73
C PHE A 196 -6.82 -12.89 1.15
N GLY A 197 -7.98 -12.27 1.00
CA GLY A 197 -9.22 -12.85 1.52
C GLY A 197 -10.40 -12.81 0.56
N GLY A 198 -11.25 -13.85 0.65
CA GLY A 198 -12.47 -14.00 -0.10
C GLY A 198 -12.27 -14.47 -1.54
N GLY A 199 -13.19 -14.09 -2.39
CA GLY A 199 -13.07 -14.33 -3.83
C GLY A 199 -14.23 -15.08 -4.45
N TYR A 200 -14.12 -15.27 -5.77
CA TYR A 200 -15.13 -15.87 -6.61
C TYR A 200 -14.49 -16.74 -7.70
N THR A 201 -15.11 -17.90 -7.98
CA THR A 201 -14.62 -18.84 -9.01
C THR A 201 -15.78 -19.36 -9.83
N GLU A 202 -15.67 -19.33 -11.15
CA GLU A 202 -16.61 -19.98 -12.10
C GLU A 202 -15.91 -21.09 -12.88
N PRO A 203 -16.58 -22.14 -13.29
CA PRO A 203 -17.97 -22.53 -12.95
C PRO A 203 -18.08 -23.43 -11.70
N SER A 204 -17.07 -23.46 -10.84
CA SER A 204 -16.98 -24.42 -9.73
C SER A 204 -17.76 -23.93 -8.50
N SER A 205 -18.77 -24.67 -8.07
CA SER A 205 -19.44 -24.45 -6.78
C SER A 205 -18.60 -25.02 -5.62
N PRO A 206 -18.50 -24.32 -4.46
CA PRO A 206 -19.10 -23.03 -4.15
C PRO A 206 -18.37 -21.88 -4.86
N TYR A 207 -19.16 -21.02 -5.52
CA TYR A 207 -18.63 -19.88 -6.29
C TYR A 207 -17.91 -18.85 -5.42
N LEU A 208 -18.44 -18.61 -4.23
CA LEU A 208 -17.87 -17.67 -3.26
C LEU A 208 -16.91 -18.37 -2.32
N LYS A 209 -15.86 -17.67 -1.90
CA LYS A 209 -14.85 -18.16 -0.98
C LYS A 209 -14.87 -17.33 0.32
N ASP A 210 -14.64 -18.02 1.42
CA ASP A 210 -14.38 -17.41 2.74
C ASP A 210 -12.92 -17.54 3.16
N ILE A 211 -12.10 -18.19 2.35
CA ILE A 211 -10.69 -18.49 2.62
C ILE A 211 -9.87 -17.21 2.65
N MET A 212 -8.96 -17.14 3.61
CA MET A 212 -7.88 -16.17 3.65
C MET A 212 -6.54 -16.90 3.60
N ASP A 213 -5.67 -16.46 2.70
CA ASP A 213 -4.30 -16.96 2.51
C ASP A 213 -3.28 -15.90 2.86
N TYR A 214 -2.09 -16.30 3.31
CA TYR A 214 -1.02 -15.35 3.56
C TYR A 214 0.33 -15.78 2.98
N VAL A 215 1.17 -14.77 2.71
CA VAL A 215 2.57 -14.92 2.32
C VAL A 215 3.47 -14.00 3.13
N THR A 216 4.76 -14.34 3.24
CA THR A 216 5.80 -13.44 3.75
C THR A 216 6.37 -12.65 2.57
N ILE A 217 6.13 -11.34 2.51
CA ILE A 217 6.39 -10.50 1.30
C ILE A 217 7.86 -10.52 0.85
N ALA A 218 8.79 -10.60 1.80
CA ALA A 218 10.23 -10.58 1.49
C ALA A 218 10.74 -11.88 0.82
N GLN A 219 9.98 -12.97 0.90
CA GLN A 219 10.42 -14.30 0.48
C GLN A 219 9.39 -14.92 -0.47
N THR A 220 9.81 -15.26 -1.69
CA THR A 220 8.96 -15.96 -2.66
C THR A 220 8.58 -17.36 -2.17
N GLY A 221 7.39 -17.81 -2.51
CA GLY A 221 6.84 -19.11 -2.15
C GLY A 221 5.32 -19.09 -2.11
N ASN A 222 4.73 -20.27 -2.04
CA ASN A 222 3.28 -20.43 -2.04
C ASN A 222 2.65 -19.90 -0.75
N ALA A 223 1.44 -19.43 -0.88
CA ALA A 223 0.64 -18.99 0.25
C ALA A 223 0.24 -20.15 1.17
N VAL A 224 -0.02 -19.81 2.41
CA VAL A 224 -0.46 -20.74 3.45
C VAL A 224 -1.78 -20.24 4.00
N ASP A 225 -2.64 -21.15 4.40
CA ASP A 225 -3.94 -20.83 5.02
C ASP A 225 -3.77 -19.91 6.23
N PHE A 226 -4.57 -18.85 6.27
CA PHE A 226 -4.61 -17.90 7.38
C PHE A 226 -5.81 -18.13 8.28
N GLY A 227 -6.96 -18.48 7.71
CA GLY A 227 -8.25 -18.62 8.37
C GLY A 227 -9.40 -18.22 7.44
N ASN A 228 -10.56 -17.92 7.99
CA ASN A 228 -11.76 -17.68 7.21
C ASN A 228 -12.43 -16.34 7.54
N LEU A 229 -13.07 -15.74 6.52
CA LEU A 229 -14.02 -14.63 6.66
C LEU A 229 -15.30 -15.10 7.38
N SER A 230 -16.09 -14.17 7.88
CA SER A 230 -17.39 -14.45 8.52
C SER A 230 -18.39 -15.05 7.53
N ASN A 231 -18.30 -14.69 6.27
CA ASN A 231 -19.15 -15.18 5.18
C ASN A 231 -18.33 -15.37 3.90
N ALA A 232 -18.67 -16.39 3.13
CA ALA A 232 -18.15 -16.54 1.79
C ALA A 232 -18.58 -15.34 0.92
N SER A 233 -17.63 -14.60 0.40
CA SER A 233 -17.90 -13.31 -0.24
C SER A 233 -16.89 -12.98 -1.33
N ARG A 234 -17.33 -12.20 -2.31
CA ARG A 234 -16.42 -11.34 -3.06
C ARG A 234 -15.93 -10.26 -2.12
N VAL A 235 -14.63 -10.01 -2.13
CA VAL A 235 -14.03 -8.92 -1.36
C VAL A 235 -13.21 -8.11 -2.32
N THR A 236 -13.65 -6.89 -2.60
CA THR A 236 -12.94 -5.99 -3.53
C THR A 236 -12.32 -4.80 -2.83
N ALA A 237 -12.60 -4.66 -1.53
CA ALA A 237 -12.15 -3.55 -0.72
C ALA A 237 -11.56 -4.03 0.60
N SER A 238 -10.39 -3.54 0.93
CA SER A 238 -9.76 -3.77 2.23
C SER A 238 -8.88 -2.59 2.62
N VAL A 239 -8.71 -2.40 3.91
CA VAL A 239 -7.87 -1.36 4.50
C VAL A 239 -7.04 -1.95 5.63
N ASN A 240 -5.89 -1.35 5.93
CA ASN A 240 -5.06 -1.84 7.01
C ASN A 240 -4.20 -0.79 7.71
N SER A 241 -3.79 -1.13 8.90
CA SER A 241 -2.67 -0.54 9.63
C SER A 241 -1.51 -1.53 9.68
N THR A 242 -0.45 -1.20 10.42
CA THR A 242 0.66 -2.12 10.66
C THR A 242 0.28 -3.37 11.48
N THR A 243 -0.89 -3.40 12.10
CA THR A 243 -1.33 -4.50 12.97
C THR A 243 -2.63 -5.15 12.52
N ARG A 244 -3.57 -4.37 12.00
CA ARG A 244 -4.94 -4.80 11.71
C ARG A 244 -5.26 -4.67 10.23
N GLY A 245 -5.84 -5.70 9.65
CA GLY A 245 -6.47 -5.67 8.33
C GLY A 245 -7.99 -5.71 8.47
N VAL A 246 -8.71 -4.91 7.68
CA VAL A 246 -10.18 -4.89 7.65
C VAL A 246 -10.65 -5.15 6.24
N PHE A 247 -11.51 -6.14 6.07
CA PHE A 247 -12.09 -6.55 4.80
C PHE A 247 -13.54 -6.07 4.70
N GLY A 248 -13.90 -5.44 3.60
CA GLY A 248 -15.27 -5.05 3.28
C GLY A 248 -15.95 -6.13 2.45
N LEU A 249 -16.87 -6.88 3.04
CA LEU A 249 -17.63 -7.93 2.38
C LEU A 249 -18.73 -7.33 1.51
N ALA A 250 -18.86 -7.84 0.29
CA ALA A 250 -19.75 -7.25 -0.72
C ALA A 250 -20.86 -8.18 -1.20
N HIS A 251 -20.70 -9.49 -1.14
CA HIS A 251 -21.66 -10.45 -1.74
C HIS A 251 -21.91 -11.65 -0.80
N PRO A 252 -23.06 -12.33 -0.77
CA PRO A 252 -24.16 -12.29 -1.77
C PRO A 252 -25.12 -11.11 -1.57
N GLY A 253 -25.31 -10.34 -2.66
CA GLY A 253 -26.03 -9.07 -2.64
C GLY A 253 -25.15 -7.92 -2.12
N ALA A 254 -25.58 -6.66 -2.31
CA ALA A 254 -24.84 -5.52 -1.78
C ALA A 254 -24.73 -5.66 -0.26
N GLY A 255 -23.49 -5.84 0.24
CA GLY A 255 -23.18 -6.01 1.66
C GLY A 255 -22.55 -4.76 2.26
N ASN A 256 -22.63 -4.62 3.57
CA ASN A 256 -21.99 -3.55 4.32
C ASN A 256 -21.03 -4.03 5.42
N ILE A 257 -20.92 -5.34 5.62
CA ILE A 257 -20.15 -5.97 6.69
C ILE A 257 -18.67 -5.61 6.56
N LEU A 258 -18.05 -5.29 7.68
CA LEU A 258 -16.60 -5.14 7.84
C LEU A 258 -16.09 -6.19 8.81
N ASP A 259 -15.18 -7.03 8.33
CA ASP A 259 -14.48 -8.04 9.12
C ASP A 259 -13.04 -7.63 9.35
N PHE A 260 -12.45 -7.94 10.52
CA PHE A 260 -11.04 -7.65 10.74
C PHE A 260 -10.22 -8.83 11.25
N ILE A 261 -8.91 -8.74 11.00
CA ILE A 261 -7.88 -9.65 11.48
C ILE A 261 -6.74 -8.89 12.18
N THR A 262 -6.02 -9.59 13.03
CA THR A 262 -4.65 -9.20 13.43
C THR A 262 -3.67 -9.83 12.44
N ILE A 263 -3.03 -9.04 11.58
CA ILE A 263 -2.25 -9.55 10.42
C ILE A 263 -1.12 -10.50 10.84
N SER A 264 -0.51 -10.30 12.00
CA SER A 264 0.60 -11.12 12.49
C SER A 264 0.19 -12.50 13.03
N THR A 265 -1.10 -12.73 13.30
CA THR A 265 -1.60 -13.94 13.95
C THR A 265 -2.67 -14.60 13.09
N THR A 266 -2.46 -15.86 12.69
CA THR A 266 -3.44 -16.64 11.92
C THR A 266 -4.70 -16.90 12.73
N GLY A 267 -5.84 -16.96 12.07
CA GLY A 267 -7.14 -17.23 12.65
C GLY A 267 -8.27 -16.60 11.84
N ASN A 268 -9.49 -16.92 12.24
CA ASN A 268 -10.69 -16.37 11.60
C ASN A 268 -10.86 -14.89 11.93
N VAL A 269 -11.63 -14.21 11.11
CA VAL A 269 -11.97 -12.80 11.32
C VAL A 269 -12.83 -12.60 12.58
N THR A 270 -12.87 -11.37 13.02
CA THR A 270 -13.82 -10.85 14.01
C THR A 270 -14.60 -9.71 13.38
N ASP A 271 -15.88 -9.58 13.76
CA ASP A 271 -16.71 -8.46 13.32
C ASP A 271 -16.09 -7.12 13.71
N PHE A 272 -16.02 -6.21 12.74
CA PHE A 272 -15.53 -4.85 12.96
C PHE A 272 -16.67 -3.85 13.10
N GLY A 273 -17.76 -4.03 12.35
CA GLY A 273 -18.91 -3.16 12.21
C GLY A 273 -19.38 -3.09 10.75
N ASP A 274 -20.09 -2.02 10.39
CA ASP A 274 -20.73 -1.89 9.08
C ASP A 274 -20.33 -0.60 8.37
N ARG A 275 -20.34 -0.64 7.01
CA ARG A 275 -20.31 0.57 6.16
C ARG A 275 -21.67 1.27 6.22
N THR A 276 -21.69 2.58 5.94
CA THR A 276 -22.95 3.37 5.92
C THR A 276 -23.84 2.99 4.75
N VAL A 277 -23.26 2.51 3.63
CA VAL A 277 -23.98 2.09 2.43
C VAL A 277 -23.58 0.67 2.07
N ALA A 278 -24.58 -0.20 1.91
CA ALA A 278 -24.37 -1.51 1.34
C ALA A 278 -24.03 -1.38 -0.16
N SER A 279 -22.93 -1.95 -0.58
CA SER A 279 -22.52 -1.91 -2.00
C SER A 279 -21.74 -3.15 -2.41
N ASP A 280 -21.89 -3.56 -3.66
CA ASP A 280 -21.02 -4.51 -4.34
C ASP A 280 -19.87 -3.73 -5.02
N TYR A 281 -18.71 -4.33 -5.18
CA TYR A 281 -17.50 -3.74 -5.80
C TYR A 281 -17.06 -2.37 -5.25
N PRO A 282 -17.10 -2.09 -3.94
CA PRO A 282 -16.47 -0.90 -3.42
C PRO A 282 -14.96 -0.95 -3.66
N THR A 283 -14.32 0.20 -3.67
CA THR A 283 -12.87 0.30 -3.57
C THR A 283 -12.47 0.79 -2.17
N ALA A 284 -11.23 0.57 -1.77
CA ALA A 284 -10.76 1.06 -0.49
C ALA A 284 -9.26 1.37 -0.49
N THR A 285 -8.86 2.27 0.39
CA THR A 285 -7.46 2.57 0.68
C THR A 285 -7.34 3.12 2.10
N SER A 286 -6.14 3.14 2.65
CA SER A 286 -5.92 3.58 4.04
C SER A 286 -4.57 4.25 4.26
N ASN A 287 -4.51 5.08 5.28
CA ASN A 287 -3.25 5.35 5.96
C ASN A 287 -3.13 4.47 7.22
N SER A 288 -2.17 4.75 8.08
CA SER A 288 -1.94 3.96 9.31
C SER A 288 -3.10 4.01 10.33
N THR A 289 -4.03 4.95 10.22
CA THR A 289 -5.09 5.20 11.21
C THR A 289 -6.50 5.16 10.64
N ARG A 290 -6.71 5.66 9.42
CA ARG A 290 -8.00 5.75 8.76
C ARG A 290 -8.06 4.83 7.55
N GLY A 291 -9.15 4.08 7.43
CA GLY A 291 -9.53 3.35 6.23
C GLY A 291 -10.69 4.04 5.54
N LEU A 292 -10.61 4.22 4.22
CA LEU A 292 -11.66 4.78 3.38
C LEU A 292 -12.21 3.70 2.46
N PHE A 293 -13.55 3.61 2.38
CA PHE A 293 -14.28 2.76 1.45
C PHE A 293 -15.12 3.65 0.55
N ALA A 294 -15.06 3.47 -0.76
CA ALA A 294 -15.70 4.39 -1.70
C ALA A 294 -16.42 3.69 -2.84
N GLY A 295 -17.53 4.27 -3.27
CA GLY A 295 -18.28 3.88 -4.46
C GLY A 295 -18.88 2.48 -4.41
N GLY A 296 -18.99 1.84 -5.57
CA GLY A 296 -19.58 0.52 -5.78
C GLY A 296 -21.04 0.55 -6.21
N ASP A 297 -21.60 -0.63 -6.46
CA ASP A 297 -23.00 -0.83 -6.83
C ASP A 297 -23.86 -0.95 -5.56
N ALA A 298 -24.72 0.02 -5.29
CA ALA A 298 -25.75 -0.09 -4.27
C ALA A 298 -26.88 -1.04 -4.72
N PRO A 299 -27.80 -1.46 -3.83
CA PRO A 299 -28.92 -2.32 -4.18
C PRO A 299 -29.69 -1.79 -5.40
N GLY A 300 -29.98 -2.69 -6.35
CA GLY A 300 -30.64 -2.34 -7.61
C GLY A 300 -29.70 -1.80 -8.68
N ASP A 301 -28.40 -2.14 -8.61
CA ASP A 301 -27.33 -1.70 -9.55
C ASP A 301 -27.21 -0.17 -9.63
N ALA A 302 -27.57 0.53 -8.57
CA ALA A 302 -27.43 1.97 -8.48
C ALA A 302 -25.98 2.33 -8.15
N ALA A 303 -25.30 3.06 -9.05
CA ALA A 303 -24.00 3.61 -8.77
C ALA A 303 -24.03 4.56 -7.57
N ASN A 304 -23.07 4.46 -6.67
CA ASN A 304 -22.95 5.40 -5.56
C ASN A 304 -21.59 6.13 -5.59
N ASN A 305 -21.52 7.29 -4.91
CA ASN A 305 -20.34 8.11 -4.80
C ASN A 305 -19.85 8.27 -3.35
N VAL A 306 -20.54 7.66 -2.40
CA VAL A 306 -20.24 7.83 -0.98
C VAL A 306 -18.85 7.33 -0.64
N ILE A 307 -18.09 8.12 0.10
CA ILE A 307 -16.85 7.73 0.75
C ILE A 307 -17.14 7.57 2.24
N ASN A 308 -16.93 6.39 2.76
CA ASN A 308 -17.06 6.08 4.19
C ASN A 308 -15.67 5.99 4.81
N PHE A 309 -15.53 6.31 6.09
CA PHE A 309 -14.29 6.06 6.80
C PHE A 309 -14.47 5.30 8.11
N ILE A 310 -13.41 4.59 8.50
CA ILE A 310 -13.25 3.94 9.81
C ILE A 310 -11.95 4.38 10.47
N THR A 311 -11.93 4.33 11.79
CA THR A 311 -10.67 4.35 12.56
C THR A 311 -10.22 2.91 12.76
N ILE A 312 -9.14 2.49 12.08
CA ILE A 312 -8.72 1.08 11.98
C ILE A 312 -8.45 0.44 13.36
N ALA A 313 -7.97 1.23 14.32
CA ALA A 313 -7.60 0.73 15.64
C ALA A 313 -8.81 0.36 16.52
N THR A 314 -9.99 0.91 16.26
CA THR A 314 -11.20 0.72 17.08
C THR A 314 -12.35 0.18 16.25
N THR A 315 -12.99 -0.89 16.73
CA THR A 315 -14.18 -1.45 16.08
C THR A 315 -15.36 -0.50 16.19
N GLY A 316 -16.23 -0.52 15.19
CA GLY A 316 -17.44 0.29 15.11
C GLY A 316 -17.84 0.56 13.67
N ASN A 317 -19.04 1.05 13.48
CA ASN A 317 -19.54 1.36 12.15
C ASN A 317 -18.77 2.51 11.50
N ALA A 318 -18.68 2.46 10.18
CA ALA A 318 -18.11 3.53 9.38
C ALA A 318 -18.97 4.80 9.48
N ILE A 319 -18.32 5.91 9.27
CA ILE A 319 -18.93 7.25 9.27
C ILE A 319 -18.76 7.84 7.87
N ASP A 320 -19.68 8.70 7.48
CA ASP A 320 -19.60 9.44 6.23
C ASP A 320 -18.36 10.34 6.21
N PHE A 321 -17.62 10.27 5.10
CA PHE A 321 -16.42 11.09 4.87
C PHE A 321 -16.70 12.22 3.88
N GLY A 322 -17.47 11.97 2.84
CA GLY A 322 -17.77 12.82 1.70
C GLY A 322 -18.05 11.99 0.46
N ASP A 323 -17.97 12.59 -0.72
CA ASP A 323 -18.35 11.97 -1.97
C ASP A 323 -17.21 11.97 -3.00
N LEU A 324 -17.18 10.93 -3.85
CA LEU A 324 -16.43 10.94 -5.12
C LEU A 324 -17.05 11.98 -6.06
N LEU A 325 -16.27 12.53 -6.98
CA LEU A 325 -16.71 13.49 -8.00
C LEU A 325 -17.92 13.02 -8.82
N SER A 326 -18.03 11.72 -9.01
CA SER A 326 -19.17 11.11 -9.67
C SER A 326 -19.42 9.70 -9.14
N ARG A 327 -20.63 9.23 -9.35
CA ARG A 327 -21.03 7.87 -8.97
C ARG A 327 -20.23 6.84 -9.76
N ARG A 328 -19.74 5.82 -9.07
CA ARG A 328 -18.93 4.74 -9.64
C ARG A 328 -19.50 3.40 -9.26
N THR A 329 -19.70 2.54 -10.25
CA THR A 329 -20.24 1.20 -10.03
C THR A 329 -19.14 0.19 -9.75
N ARG A 330 -18.10 0.15 -10.58
CA ARG A 330 -17.10 -0.94 -10.57
C ARG A 330 -15.73 -0.44 -11.02
N PHE A 331 -14.69 -1.26 -10.71
CA PHE A 331 -13.35 -1.14 -11.29
C PHE A 331 -12.60 0.16 -10.92
N VAL A 332 -12.92 0.75 -9.79
CA VAL A 332 -12.14 1.87 -9.25
C VAL A 332 -10.89 1.31 -8.60
N GLY A 333 -9.72 1.76 -9.03
CA GLY A 333 -8.47 1.50 -8.34
C GLY A 333 -8.25 2.52 -7.22
N ALA A 334 -7.63 2.12 -6.12
CA ALA A 334 -7.29 3.05 -5.05
C ALA A 334 -5.88 2.80 -4.52
N THR A 335 -5.21 3.89 -4.16
CA THR A 335 -3.89 3.89 -3.51
C THR A 335 -3.77 5.11 -2.60
N SER A 336 -2.78 5.12 -1.73
CA SER A 336 -2.61 6.26 -0.82
C SER A 336 -1.18 6.46 -0.33
N SER A 337 -0.94 7.65 0.20
CA SER A 337 0.18 8.00 1.06
C SER A 337 -0.30 8.12 2.51
N SER A 338 0.54 8.63 3.40
CA SER A 338 0.14 8.92 4.78
C SER A 338 -0.92 10.00 4.90
N THR A 339 -1.03 10.91 3.91
CA THR A 339 -1.91 12.07 3.96
C THR A 339 -3.01 12.05 2.93
N ARG A 340 -2.79 11.45 1.75
CA ARG A 340 -3.66 11.53 0.58
C ARG A 340 -4.09 10.15 0.10
N ALA A 341 -5.39 10.00 -0.17
CA ALA A 341 -5.98 8.86 -0.86
C ALA A 341 -6.31 9.24 -2.30
N LEU A 342 -5.94 8.39 -3.25
CA LEU A 342 -6.28 8.52 -4.67
C LEU A 342 -7.28 7.44 -5.06
N PHE A 343 -8.25 7.82 -5.88
CA PHE A 343 -9.21 6.93 -6.53
C PHE A 343 -9.14 7.16 -8.03
N ALA A 344 -8.95 6.10 -8.81
CA ALA A 344 -8.70 6.19 -10.24
C ALA A 344 -9.63 5.33 -11.08
N GLY A 345 -10.13 5.88 -12.16
CA GLY A 345 -10.98 5.18 -13.13
C GLY A 345 -12.37 4.84 -12.58
N GLY A 346 -12.92 3.74 -13.07
CA GLY A 346 -14.25 3.25 -12.73
C GLY A 346 -15.21 3.30 -13.90
N ASN A 347 -16.44 2.84 -13.65
CA ASN A 347 -17.49 2.75 -14.66
C ASN A 347 -18.77 3.43 -14.14
N SER A 348 -19.25 4.48 -14.82
CA SER A 348 -20.60 5.03 -14.64
C SER A 348 -20.85 6.26 -15.54
N PRO A 349 -21.67 6.21 -16.56
CA PRO A 349 -22.20 5.06 -17.28
C PRO A 349 -21.19 4.38 -18.22
N SER A 350 -20.03 4.99 -18.41
CA SER A 350 -18.91 4.48 -19.20
C SER A 350 -17.63 4.48 -18.37
N GLN A 351 -16.64 3.76 -18.83
CA GLN A 351 -15.30 3.82 -18.26
C GLN A 351 -14.73 5.23 -18.42
N ASP A 352 -14.04 5.71 -17.40
CA ASP A 352 -13.32 6.98 -17.47
C ASP A 352 -11.88 6.86 -16.96
N ASN A 353 -11.13 7.93 -17.15
CA ASN A 353 -9.72 8.03 -16.82
C ASN A 353 -9.43 9.06 -15.72
N VAL A 354 -10.44 9.47 -14.98
CA VAL A 354 -10.30 10.46 -13.91
C VAL A 354 -9.55 9.88 -12.72
N ILE A 355 -8.54 10.60 -12.25
CA ILE A 355 -7.90 10.37 -10.95
C ILE A 355 -8.37 11.50 -10.02
N GLN A 356 -8.93 11.13 -8.88
CA GLN A 356 -9.43 12.04 -7.88
C GLN A 356 -8.83 11.72 -6.51
N PHE A 357 -8.77 12.69 -5.61
CA PHE A 357 -8.15 12.49 -4.31
C PHE A 357 -8.92 13.14 -3.17
N VAL A 358 -8.67 12.63 -1.96
CA VAL A 358 -9.05 13.26 -0.69
C VAL A 358 -7.85 13.27 0.25
N GLU A 359 -7.83 14.21 1.18
CA GLU A 359 -6.87 14.24 2.28
C GLU A 359 -7.44 13.50 3.49
N PHE A 360 -6.69 12.54 4.08
CA PHE A 360 -7.17 11.75 5.21
C PHE A 360 -7.52 12.56 6.45
N SER A 361 -6.91 13.73 6.63
CA SER A 361 -7.04 14.55 7.84
C SER A 361 -8.38 15.26 7.97
N THR A 362 -9.03 15.56 6.85
CA THR A 362 -10.26 16.35 6.78
C THR A 362 -11.32 15.61 5.99
N THR A 363 -12.53 15.51 6.53
CA THR A 363 -13.69 15.01 5.79
C THR A 363 -14.11 16.01 4.70
N GLY A 364 -14.57 15.50 3.59
CA GLY A 364 -15.02 16.31 2.45
C GLY A 364 -14.96 15.53 1.14
N ASP A 365 -15.50 16.14 0.11
CA ASP A 365 -15.60 15.54 -1.21
C ASP A 365 -14.24 15.43 -1.91
N ALA A 366 -14.13 14.48 -2.81
CA ALA A 366 -12.95 14.28 -3.63
C ALA A 366 -12.74 15.46 -4.59
N VAL A 367 -11.48 15.72 -4.88
CA VAL A 367 -11.05 16.77 -5.83
C VAL A 367 -10.38 16.09 -7.02
N ASP A 368 -10.60 16.64 -8.20
CA ASP A 368 -9.95 16.18 -9.42
C ASP A 368 -8.43 16.38 -9.33
N SER A 369 -7.70 15.32 -9.58
CA SER A 369 -6.23 15.37 -9.60
C SER A 369 -5.74 15.58 -11.03
N VAL A 370 -6.07 14.66 -11.93
CA VAL A 370 -5.72 14.65 -13.36
C VAL A 370 -6.39 13.47 -14.06
N SER A 371 -6.25 13.38 -15.38
CA SER A 371 -6.75 12.28 -16.18
C SER A 371 -5.77 11.10 -16.24
N TYR A 372 -6.30 9.89 -16.26
CA TYR A 372 -5.56 8.66 -16.50
C TYR A 372 -5.30 8.50 -18.00
N THR A 373 -4.10 8.76 -18.49
CA THR A 373 -3.81 8.94 -19.92
C THR A 373 -3.98 7.70 -20.81
N HIS A 374 -4.11 6.51 -20.25
CA HIS A 374 -4.11 5.26 -21.00
C HIS A 374 -5.48 4.67 -21.34
N LEU A 375 -6.57 5.35 -20.99
CA LEU A 375 -7.92 5.00 -21.48
C LEU A 375 -8.30 5.73 -22.76
N THR A 376 -7.47 6.60 -23.28
CA THR A 376 -7.67 7.17 -24.62
C THR A 376 -7.14 6.21 -25.65
N LEU A 377 -8.03 5.71 -26.52
CA LEU A 377 -7.67 5.09 -27.79
C LEU A 377 -6.62 5.95 -28.50
N PRO A 378 -5.64 5.34 -29.16
CA PRO A 378 -4.68 6.09 -29.96
C PRO A 378 -5.48 6.87 -31.01
N THR A 379 -5.61 8.16 -30.84
CA THR A 379 -5.99 9.03 -31.94
C THR A 379 -4.78 9.12 -32.83
N ASN A 380 -4.77 8.31 -33.90
CA ASN A 380 -3.91 8.56 -35.04
C ASN A 380 -4.10 10.02 -35.46
N ARG A 381 -3.15 10.87 -35.12
CA ARG A 381 -2.88 12.07 -35.90
C ARG A 381 -1.54 11.86 -36.60
N GLU A 382 -1.66 11.30 -37.80
CA GLU A 382 -0.69 11.61 -38.83
C GLU A 382 -0.87 13.06 -39.25
N VAL A 383 0.17 13.84 -39.16
CA VAL A 383 0.46 14.95 -40.09
C VAL A 383 1.94 14.89 -40.42
#